data_12740245fa9e3524f69fb3a8b3e2f966
#
_entry.id   12740245fa9e3524f69fb3a8b3e2f966
#
_cell.length_a   1.000
_cell.length_b   1.000
_cell.length_c   1.000
_cell.angle_alpha   90.00
_cell.angle_beta   90.00
_cell.angle_gamma   90.00
#
_symmetry.space_group_name_H-M   'P 1'
#
loop_
_entity.id
_entity.type
_entity.pdbx_description
1 polymer ?
#
loop_
_entity_poly.entity_id
_entity_poly.type
_entity_poly.pdbx_seq_one_letter_code
_entity_poly.pdbx_strand_id
1 'polypeptide(L)'
;MSDVLNAIVDSAERRIRAGGFSGFSFREVAADVGVKSSSVHYYFPTKEALAAAVIHRYTDFVSELVDKQLESDPDPIKVWTKAFRGTLHSDVRMCPATVMGAASGDLPTEVATEVQRFFRMCLDKLVKEGLSQKEAAEFLATITGALVVANAIDDKALYDRATTERLKASAAAKRSVSRVNVDARKSAARGSRRTAS
;
A
#
# COMPACT_ATOMS: atom_id res chain seq x y z
N MET A 1 14.60 -4.75 -18.07
CA MET A 1 15.05 -5.89 -17.26
C MET A 1 14.89 -7.16 -18.08
N SER A 2 15.73 -8.21 -17.90
CA SER A 2 15.50 -9.47 -18.64
C SER A 2 14.24 -10.15 -18.14
N ASP A 3 13.52 -10.87 -19.02
CA ASP A 3 12.28 -11.59 -18.67
C ASP A 3 12.49 -12.57 -17.52
N VAL A 4 13.67 -13.22 -17.47
CA VAL A 4 14.05 -14.14 -16.39
C VAL A 4 14.20 -13.41 -15.04
N LEU A 5 14.80 -12.23 -15.01
CA LEU A 5 14.92 -11.45 -13.77
C LEU A 5 13.54 -11.09 -13.20
N ASN A 6 12.63 -10.62 -14.04
CA ASN A 6 11.27 -10.30 -13.63
C ASN A 6 10.55 -11.55 -13.11
N ALA A 7 10.64 -12.68 -13.81
CA ALA A 7 10.03 -13.94 -13.38
C ALA A 7 10.55 -14.42 -12.02
N ILE A 8 11.87 -14.25 -11.75
CA ILE A 8 12.48 -14.57 -10.44
C ILE A 8 11.86 -13.69 -9.34
N VAL A 9 11.78 -12.36 -9.55
CA VAL A 9 11.22 -11.44 -8.57
C VAL A 9 9.73 -11.69 -8.37
N ASP A 10 8.97 -12.00 -9.42
CA ASP A 10 7.54 -12.34 -9.33
C ASP A 10 7.29 -13.63 -8.55
N SER A 11 8.11 -14.67 -8.79
CA SER A 11 8.03 -15.92 -8.03
C SER A 11 8.36 -15.68 -6.55
N ALA A 12 9.44 -14.95 -6.26
CA ALA A 12 9.83 -14.62 -4.90
C ALA A 12 8.72 -13.81 -4.19
N GLU A 13 8.11 -12.82 -4.87
CA GLU A 13 7.01 -12.03 -4.32
C GLU A 13 5.82 -12.90 -3.93
N ARG A 14 5.37 -13.82 -4.80
CA ARG A 14 4.26 -14.74 -4.47
C ARG A 14 4.57 -15.56 -3.21
N ARG A 15 5.77 -16.11 -3.10
CA ARG A 15 6.20 -16.92 -1.96
C ARG A 15 6.32 -16.10 -0.68
N ILE A 16 6.86 -14.87 -0.75
CA ILE A 16 6.93 -13.93 0.38
C ILE A 16 5.53 -13.59 0.89
N ARG A 17 4.58 -13.33 0.01
CA ARG A 17 3.19 -13.06 0.38
C ARG A 17 2.54 -14.23 1.12
N ALA A 18 2.92 -15.45 0.77
CA ALA A 18 2.38 -16.68 1.38
C ALA A 18 3.05 -17.04 2.71
N GLY A 19 4.37 -16.90 2.84
CA GLY A 19 5.13 -17.43 3.97
C GLY A 19 6.22 -16.51 4.53
N GLY A 20 6.24 -15.24 4.17
CA GLY A 20 7.23 -14.28 4.65
C GLY A 20 8.66 -14.59 4.18
N PHE A 21 9.65 -14.09 4.92
CA PHE A 21 11.06 -14.27 4.58
C PHE A 21 11.47 -15.75 4.60
N SER A 22 10.93 -16.53 5.53
CA SER A 22 11.23 -17.98 5.60
C SER A 22 10.49 -18.81 4.55
N GLY A 23 9.47 -18.26 3.89
CA GLY A 23 8.58 -18.97 2.96
C GLY A 23 9.15 -19.24 1.57
N PHE A 24 10.43 -18.94 1.29
CA PHE A 24 11.04 -19.21 0.00
C PHE A 24 12.54 -19.55 0.09
N SER A 25 13.01 -20.20 -0.94
CA SER A 25 14.43 -20.45 -1.19
C SER A 25 14.75 -20.24 -2.68
N PHE A 26 16.02 -20.05 -3.01
CA PHE A 26 16.46 -19.94 -4.41
C PHE A 26 16.13 -21.17 -5.25
N ARG A 27 16.17 -22.36 -4.62
CA ARG A 27 15.80 -23.61 -5.26
C ARG A 27 14.34 -23.63 -5.70
N GLU A 28 13.45 -23.16 -4.83
CA GLU A 28 12.01 -23.11 -5.10
C GLU A 28 11.67 -22.06 -6.14
N VAL A 29 12.28 -20.85 -6.04
CA VAL A 29 12.13 -19.78 -7.04
C VAL A 29 12.63 -20.24 -8.41
N ALA A 30 13.78 -20.91 -8.45
CA ALA A 30 14.33 -21.46 -9.70
C ALA A 30 13.39 -22.50 -10.32
N ALA A 31 12.81 -23.39 -9.50
CA ALA A 31 11.84 -24.39 -9.94
C ALA A 31 10.56 -23.75 -10.53
N ASP A 32 10.02 -22.70 -9.88
CA ASP A 32 8.84 -21.97 -10.37
C ASP A 32 9.08 -21.29 -11.74
N VAL A 33 10.30 -20.80 -11.96
CA VAL A 33 10.68 -20.07 -13.18
C VAL A 33 11.16 -21.02 -14.28
N GLY A 34 11.47 -22.26 -13.94
CA GLY A 34 12.01 -23.23 -14.89
C GLY A 34 13.50 -23.01 -15.22
N VAL A 35 14.26 -22.44 -14.28
CA VAL A 35 15.71 -22.19 -14.45
C VAL A 35 16.54 -22.96 -13.42
N LYS A 36 17.87 -22.96 -13.57
CA LYS A 36 18.77 -23.51 -12.56
C LYS A 36 18.93 -22.55 -11.39
N SER A 37 19.14 -23.04 -10.16
CA SER A 37 19.42 -22.19 -8.98
C SER A 37 20.62 -21.26 -9.20
N SER A 38 21.63 -21.67 -10.00
CA SER A 38 22.74 -20.82 -10.38
C SER A 38 22.33 -19.57 -11.17
N SER A 39 21.22 -19.65 -11.91
CA SER A 39 20.66 -18.48 -12.61
C SER A 39 20.07 -17.47 -11.62
N VAL A 40 19.46 -17.93 -10.54
CA VAL A 40 18.96 -17.03 -9.47
C VAL A 40 20.15 -16.37 -8.77
N HIS A 41 21.21 -17.14 -8.42
CA HIS A 41 22.43 -16.61 -7.82
C HIS A 41 23.18 -15.60 -8.71
N TYR A 42 23.07 -15.74 -10.02
CA TYR A 42 23.65 -14.78 -10.96
C TYR A 42 23.02 -13.39 -10.82
N TYR A 43 21.71 -13.30 -10.60
CA TYR A 43 21.00 -12.03 -10.43
C TYR A 43 21.01 -11.53 -8.99
N PHE A 44 20.94 -12.44 -8.02
CA PHE A 44 20.88 -12.12 -6.60
C PHE A 44 21.90 -12.94 -5.83
N PRO A 45 22.95 -12.30 -5.25
CA PRO A 45 24.00 -13.03 -4.53
C PRO A 45 23.48 -13.73 -3.27
N THR A 46 22.45 -13.16 -2.64
CA THR A 46 21.88 -13.69 -1.39
C THR A 46 20.35 -13.70 -1.44
N LYS A 47 19.75 -14.49 -0.55
CA LYS A 47 18.29 -14.52 -0.35
C LYS A 47 17.75 -13.18 0.12
N GLU A 48 18.51 -12.52 0.96
CA GLU A 48 18.24 -11.20 1.51
C GLU A 48 18.15 -10.16 0.40
N ALA A 49 19.11 -10.15 -0.53
CA ALA A 49 19.13 -9.25 -1.68
C ALA A 49 17.89 -9.45 -2.58
N LEU A 50 17.47 -10.70 -2.81
CA LEU A 50 16.24 -10.97 -3.55
C LEU A 50 15.00 -10.48 -2.80
N ALA A 51 14.92 -10.74 -1.50
CA ALA A 51 13.79 -10.29 -0.68
C ALA A 51 13.70 -8.75 -0.62
N ALA A 52 14.83 -8.08 -0.43
CA ALA A 52 14.91 -6.62 -0.45
C ALA A 52 14.46 -6.06 -1.82
N ALA A 53 14.92 -6.64 -2.93
CA ALA A 53 14.51 -6.24 -4.27
C ALA A 53 13.00 -6.41 -4.51
N VAL A 54 12.40 -7.48 -3.97
CA VAL A 54 10.93 -7.67 -4.02
C VAL A 54 10.20 -6.53 -3.32
N ILE A 55 10.59 -6.22 -2.07
CA ILE A 55 9.92 -5.15 -1.30
C ILE A 55 10.18 -3.79 -1.92
N HIS A 56 11.38 -3.54 -2.43
CA HIS A 56 11.73 -2.32 -3.15
C HIS A 56 10.80 -2.10 -4.35
N ARG A 57 10.72 -3.09 -5.26
CA ARG A 57 9.87 -3.04 -6.45
C ARG A 57 8.38 -2.87 -6.07
N TYR A 58 7.93 -3.57 -5.05
CA TYR A 58 6.56 -3.46 -4.58
C TYR A 58 6.25 -2.06 -4.02
N THR A 59 7.19 -1.45 -3.31
CA THR A 59 7.06 -0.08 -2.81
C THR A 59 6.88 0.92 -3.95
N ASP A 60 7.70 0.83 -4.99
CA ASP A 60 7.61 1.70 -6.14
C ASP A 60 6.29 1.50 -6.89
N PHE A 61 5.89 0.24 -7.10
CA PHE A 61 4.60 -0.10 -7.72
C PHE A 61 3.40 0.50 -6.95
N VAL A 62 3.37 0.36 -5.62
CA VAL A 62 2.27 0.92 -4.80
C VAL A 62 2.30 2.44 -4.83
N SER A 63 3.49 3.04 -4.79
CA SER A 63 3.67 4.49 -4.88
C SER A 63 3.09 5.06 -6.17
N GLU A 64 3.45 4.48 -7.31
CA GLU A 64 2.97 4.89 -8.64
C GLU A 64 1.46 4.63 -8.81
N LEU A 65 0.97 3.48 -8.32
CA LEU A 65 -0.45 3.14 -8.36
C LEU A 65 -1.30 4.16 -7.63
N VAL A 66 -0.86 4.56 -6.42
CA VAL A 66 -1.57 5.55 -5.59
C VAL A 66 -1.53 6.92 -6.24
N ASP A 67 -0.37 7.38 -6.73
CA ASP A 67 -0.25 8.67 -7.41
C ASP A 67 -1.20 8.76 -8.61
N LYS A 68 -1.21 7.73 -9.46
CA LYS A 68 -2.11 7.66 -10.61
C LYS A 68 -3.59 7.63 -10.24
N GLN A 69 -3.94 6.96 -9.14
CA GLN A 69 -5.34 6.94 -8.70
C GLN A 69 -5.78 8.28 -8.10
N LEU A 70 -4.87 9.00 -7.43
CA LEU A 70 -5.15 10.33 -6.87
C LEU A 70 -5.40 11.39 -7.96
N GLU A 71 -4.86 11.23 -9.16
CA GLU A 71 -5.18 12.10 -10.30
C GLU A 71 -6.68 12.04 -10.68
N SER A 72 -7.30 10.86 -10.52
CA SER A 72 -8.72 10.64 -10.89
C SER A 72 -9.68 10.74 -9.70
N ASP A 73 -9.23 10.45 -8.50
CA ASP A 73 -10.00 10.51 -7.25
C ASP A 73 -9.16 11.15 -6.13
N PRO A 74 -9.35 12.44 -5.84
CA PRO A 74 -8.51 13.17 -4.88
C PRO A 74 -8.81 12.82 -3.41
N ASP A 75 -9.42 11.66 -3.14
CA ASP A 75 -9.67 11.16 -1.78
C ASP A 75 -8.61 10.15 -1.34
N PRO A 76 -7.59 10.54 -0.56
CA PRO A 76 -6.53 9.64 -0.15
C PRO A 76 -7.08 8.45 0.66
N ILE A 77 -8.08 8.67 1.53
CA ILE A 77 -8.70 7.59 2.31
C ILE A 77 -9.30 6.53 1.38
N LYS A 78 -10.02 6.95 0.35
CA LYS A 78 -10.66 6.06 -0.60
C LYS A 78 -9.63 5.35 -1.49
N VAL A 79 -8.64 6.07 -2.01
CA VAL A 79 -7.60 5.52 -2.87
C VAL A 79 -6.78 4.46 -2.12
N TRP A 80 -6.29 4.78 -0.93
CA TRP A 80 -5.50 3.84 -0.14
C TRP A 80 -6.32 2.64 0.34
N THR A 81 -7.58 2.85 0.76
CA THR A 81 -8.48 1.74 1.11
C THR A 81 -8.64 0.77 -0.08
N LYS A 82 -8.84 1.30 -1.29
CA LYS A 82 -9.00 0.50 -2.51
C LYS A 82 -7.70 -0.23 -2.88
N ALA A 83 -6.55 0.44 -2.77
CA ALA A 83 -5.26 -0.16 -3.08
C ALA A 83 -4.95 -1.36 -2.18
N PHE A 84 -5.15 -1.22 -0.86
CA PHE A 84 -4.96 -2.32 0.08
C PHE A 84 -6.02 -3.43 -0.09
N ARG A 85 -7.29 -3.07 -0.33
CA ARG A 85 -8.35 -4.04 -0.63
C ARG A 85 -8.02 -4.90 -1.85
N GLY A 86 -7.35 -4.33 -2.85
CA GLY A 86 -6.91 -5.03 -4.05
C GLY A 86 -6.04 -6.25 -3.75
N THR A 87 -5.26 -6.22 -2.66
CA THR A 87 -4.41 -7.36 -2.27
C THR A 87 -5.21 -8.59 -1.83
N LEU A 88 -6.46 -8.42 -1.36
CA LEU A 88 -7.35 -9.53 -0.98
C LEU A 88 -7.94 -10.31 -2.17
N HIS A 89 -7.82 -9.78 -3.38
CA HIS A 89 -8.35 -10.40 -4.60
C HIS A 89 -7.27 -11.13 -5.41
N SER A 90 -6.00 -10.99 -5.06
CA SER A 90 -4.92 -11.76 -5.66
C SER A 90 -4.93 -13.20 -5.12
N ASP A 91 -4.40 -14.15 -5.90
CA ASP A 91 -4.26 -15.55 -5.47
C ASP A 91 -3.41 -15.68 -4.19
N VAL A 92 -2.60 -14.66 -3.93
CA VAL A 92 -1.79 -14.52 -2.71
C VAL A 92 -2.22 -13.26 -1.98
N ARG A 93 -3.08 -13.41 -0.99
CA ARG A 93 -3.94 -12.40 -0.35
C ARG A 93 -3.26 -11.37 0.56
N MET A 94 -1.94 -11.25 0.58
CA MET A 94 -1.25 -10.38 1.52
C MET A 94 -0.32 -9.38 0.84
N CYS A 95 -0.19 -8.21 1.44
CA CYS A 95 0.87 -7.26 1.11
C CYS A 95 2.22 -7.85 1.57
N PRO A 96 3.25 -7.98 0.71
CA PRO A 96 4.53 -8.57 1.08
C PRO A 96 5.24 -7.78 2.20
N ALA A 97 5.14 -6.45 2.19
CA ALA A 97 5.70 -5.61 3.24
C ALA A 97 4.97 -5.81 4.59
N THR A 98 3.65 -6.05 4.58
CA THR A 98 2.89 -6.34 5.82
C THR A 98 3.28 -7.69 6.41
N VAL A 99 3.42 -8.73 5.58
CA VAL A 99 3.87 -10.07 6.04
C VAL A 99 5.26 -9.99 6.64
N MET A 100 6.19 -9.31 5.98
CA MET A 100 7.56 -9.11 6.47
C MET A 100 7.58 -8.23 7.74
N GLY A 101 6.79 -7.17 7.79
CA GLY A 101 6.74 -6.23 8.92
C GLY A 101 6.29 -6.89 10.22
N ALA A 102 5.43 -7.91 10.17
CA ALA A 102 5.02 -8.67 11.34
C ALA A 102 6.18 -9.47 11.98
N ALA A 103 7.22 -9.80 11.22
CA ALA A 103 8.41 -10.53 11.67
C ALA A 103 9.66 -9.63 11.69
N SER A 104 9.50 -8.31 11.85
CA SER A 104 10.60 -7.33 11.65
C SER A 104 11.79 -7.51 12.59
N GLY A 105 11.60 -8.10 13.77
CA GLY A 105 12.69 -8.38 14.72
C GLY A 105 13.70 -9.43 14.26
N ASP A 106 13.30 -10.32 13.36
CA ASP A 106 14.11 -11.43 12.87
C ASP A 106 14.55 -11.24 11.40
N LEU A 107 14.21 -10.09 10.79
CA LEU A 107 14.58 -9.82 9.41
C LEU A 107 16.05 -9.39 9.29
N PRO A 108 16.76 -9.85 8.24
CA PRO A 108 18.04 -9.27 7.87
C PRO A 108 17.92 -7.75 7.66
N THR A 109 18.96 -7.00 8.05
CA THR A 109 18.96 -5.52 8.03
C THR A 109 18.56 -4.95 6.67
N GLU A 110 19.03 -5.53 5.58
CA GLU A 110 18.73 -5.12 4.22
C GLU A 110 17.22 -5.20 3.93
N VAL A 111 16.59 -6.30 4.31
CA VAL A 111 15.15 -6.51 4.14
C VAL A 111 14.34 -5.58 5.05
N ALA A 112 14.75 -5.47 6.33
CA ALA A 112 14.10 -4.59 7.30
C ALA A 112 14.11 -3.13 6.83
N THR A 113 15.21 -2.68 6.20
CA THR A 113 15.32 -1.33 5.62
C THR A 113 14.26 -1.08 4.54
N GLU A 114 14.06 -2.01 3.63
CA GLU A 114 13.04 -1.86 2.57
C GLU A 114 11.61 -1.94 3.13
N VAL A 115 11.36 -2.78 4.13
CA VAL A 115 10.06 -2.81 4.83
C VAL A 115 9.77 -1.47 5.51
N GLN A 116 10.76 -0.89 6.18
CA GLN A 116 10.63 0.45 6.79
C GLN A 116 10.39 1.53 5.72
N ARG A 117 11.10 1.45 4.57
CA ARG A 117 10.90 2.36 3.43
C ARG A 117 9.45 2.32 2.95
N PHE A 118 8.87 1.13 2.81
CA PHE A 118 7.46 0.97 2.40
C PHE A 118 6.50 1.70 3.34
N PHE A 119 6.57 1.42 4.65
CA PHE A 119 5.64 2.04 5.59
C PHE A 119 5.86 3.55 5.74
N ARG A 120 7.11 4.03 5.68
CA ARG A 120 7.40 5.48 5.66
C ARG A 120 6.81 6.14 4.42
N MET A 121 6.99 5.55 3.23
CA MET A 121 6.38 6.05 2.00
C MET A 121 4.86 6.15 2.12
N CYS A 122 4.19 5.16 2.72
CA CYS A 122 2.75 5.22 2.95
C CYS A 122 2.35 6.41 3.85
N LEU A 123 3.03 6.58 4.99
CA LEU A 123 2.77 7.67 5.93
C LEU A 123 3.04 9.04 5.30
N ASP A 124 4.18 9.20 4.63
CA ASP A 124 4.58 10.47 4.02
C ASP A 124 3.60 10.90 2.94
N LYS A 125 3.14 9.97 2.09
CA LYS A 125 2.12 10.26 1.09
C LYS A 125 0.78 10.66 1.71
N LEU A 126 0.30 9.95 2.74
CA LEU A 126 -0.93 10.31 3.43
C LEU A 126 -0.85 11.72 4.04
N VAL A 127 0.29 12.08 4.64
CA VAL A 127 0.51 13.43 5.19
C VAL A 127 0.56 14.47 4.08
N LYS A 128 1.24 14.20 2.97
CA LYS A 128 1.30 15.08 1.79
C LYS A 128 -0.10 15.36 1.23
N GLU A 129 -1.00 14.38 1.28
CA GLU A 129 -2.40 14.52 0.84
C GLU A 129 -3.32 15.14 1.90
N GLY A 130 -2.76 15.69 2.98
CA GLY A 130 -3.47 16.56 3.93
C GLY A 130 -3.91 15.90 5.23
N LEU A 131 -3.55 14.65 5.52
CA LEU A 131 -3.78 14.06 6.83
C LEU A 131 -2.72 14.57 7.82
N SER A 132 -3.10 14.77 9.10
CA SER A 132 -2.13 14.93 10.16
C SER A 132 -1.33 13.62 10.37
N GLN A 133 -0.15 13.70 10.97
CA GLN A 133 0.66 12.51 11.28
C GLN A 133 -0.13 11.46 12.09
N LYS A 134 -0.97 11.92 13.04
CA LYS A 134 -1.84 11.05 13.85
C LYS A 134 -2.88 10.35 12.98
N GLU A 135 -3.59 11.08 12.13
CA GLU A 135 -4.61 10.51 11.24
C GLU A 135 -4.01 9.52 10.24
N ALA A 136 -2.84 9.84 9.68
CA ALA A 136 -2.12 8.96 8.77
C ALA A 136 -1.72 7.64 9.46
N ALA A 137 -1.19 7.72 10.68
CA ALA A 137 -0.81 6.53 11.47
C ALA A 137 -2.04 5.68 11.82
N GLU A 138 -3.11 6.28 12.34
CA GLU A 138 -4.36 5.58 12.68
C GLU A 138 -5.00 4.93 11.45
N PHE A 139 -5.01 5.63 10.32
CA PHE A 139 -5.59 5.12 9.09
C PHE A 139 -4.76 3.95 8.53
N LEU A 140 -3.43 4.10 8.43
CA LEU A 140 -2.55 3.04 7.94
C LEU A 140 -2.64 1.79 8.84
N ALA A 141 -2.64 1.96 10.17
CA ALA A 141 -2.83 0.86 11.11
C ALA A 141 -4.18 0.16 10.90
N THR A 142 -5.25 0.93 10.64
CA THR A 142 -6.59 0.38 10.39
C THR A 142 -6.63 -0.48 9.13
N ILE A 143 -6.17 0.04 7.98
CA ILE A 143 -6.23 -0.72 6.72
C ILE A 143 -5.28 -1.92 6.73
N THR A 144 -4.11 -1.79 7.35
CA THR A 144 -3.13 -2.89 7.49
C THR A 144 -3.66 -3.97 8.43
N GLY A 145 -4.17 -3.58 9.61
CA GLY A 145 -4.76 -4.51 10.58
C GLY A 145 -5.99 -5.22 10.02
N ALA A 146 -6.89 -4.49 9.34
CA ALA A 146 -8.05 -5.06 8.67
C ALA A 146 -7.66 -6.08 7.61
N LEU A 147 -6.60 -5.82 6.83
CA LEU A 147 -6.07 -6.76 5.84
C LEU A 147 -5.59 -8.06 6.51
N VAL A 148 -4.81 -7.95 7.59
CA VAL A 148 -4.29 -9.12 8.33
C VAL A 148 -5.42 -9.95 8.89
N VAL A 149 -6.39 -9.33 9.59
CA VAL A 149 -7.51 -10.04 10.20
C VAL A 149 -8.42 -10.68 9.16
N ALA A 150 -8.77 -9.95 8.09
CA ALA A 150 -9.60 -10.46 6.99
C ALA A 150 -8.97 -11.70 6.33
N ASN A 151 -7.64 -11.68 6.15
CA ASN A 151 -6.91 -12.84 5.60
C ASN A 151 -6.86 -14.00 6.59
N ALA A 152 -6.63 -13.73 7.89
CA ALA A 152 -6.48 -14.77 8.91
C ALA A 152 -7.78 -15.58 9.14
N ILE A 153 -8.95 -14.95 9.01
CA ILE A 153 -10.25 -15.61 9.20
C ILE A 153 -10.98 -15.93 7.88
N ASP A 154 -10.32 -15.71 6.73
CA ASP A 154 -10.88 -15.89 5.38
C ASP A 154 -12.20 -15.11 5.14
N ASP A 155 -12.33 -13.93 5.74
CA ASP A 155 -13.51 -13.05 5.58
C ASP A 155 -13.11 -11.69 4.95
N LYS A 156 -13.19 -11.61 3.63
CA LYS A 156 -12.90 -10.36 2.88
C LYS A 156 -13.86 -9.23 3.23
N ALA A 157 -15.10 -9.53 3.64
CA ALA A 157 -16.08 -8.52 4.01
C ALA A 157 -15.72 -7.84 5.35
N LEU A 158 -14.89 -8.45 6.18
CA LEU A 158 -14.36 -7.82 7.38
C LEU A 158 -13.55 -6.55 7.03
N TYR A 159 -12.74 -6.61 5.97
CA TYR A 159 -11.97 -5.44 5.52
C TYR A 159 -12.90 -4.26 5.19
N ASP A 160 -13.96 -4.53 4.45
CA ASP A 160 -14.93 -3.51 4.05
C ASP A 160 -15.64 -2.91 5.28
N ARG A 161 -16.07 -3.77 6.24
CA ARG A 161 -16.68 -3.31 7.50
C ARG A 161 -15.73 -2.44 8.33
N ALA A 162 -14.47 -2.86 8.47
CA ALA A 162 -13.48 -2.14 9.26
C ALA A 162 -13.10 -0.77 8.68
N THR A 163 -13.20 -0.60 7.36
CA THR A 163 -12.82 0.64 6.67
C THR A 163 -13.99 1.57 6.38
N THR A 164 -15.24 1.09 6.50
CA THR A 164 -16.46 1.84 6.15
C THR A 164 -16.60 3.16 6.91
N GLU A 165 -16.35 3.19 8.20
CA GLU A 165 -16.51 4.43 9.00
C GLU A 165 -15.49 5.51 8.61
N ARG A 166 -14.26 5.13 8.28
CA ARG A 166 -13.26 6.08 7.77
C ARG A 166 -13.64 6.66 6.40
N LEU A 167 -14.19 5.82 5.52
CA LEU A 167 -14.71 6.27 4.23
C LEU A 167 -15.89 7.24 4.38
N LYS A 168 -16.82 6.97 5.31
CA LYS A 168 -17.95 7.88 5.62
C LYS A 168 -17.47 9.21 6.19
N ALA A 169 -16.52 9.17 7.13
CA ALA A 169 -15.96 10.37 7.74
C ALA A 169 -15.25 11.26 6.71
N SER A 170 -14.45 10.68 5.81
CA SER A 170 -13.82 11.41 4.70
C SER A 170 -14.86 12.05 3.78
N ALA A 171 -15.89 11.32 3.38
CA ALA A 171 -16.97 11.84 2.54
C ALA A 171 -17.79 12.95 3.23
N ALA A 172 -17.96 12.91 4.54
CA ALA A 172 -18.63 13.95 5.30
C ALA A 172 -17.79 15.23 5.40
N ALA A 173 -16.50 15.10 5.67
CA ALA A 173 -15.57 16.24 5.72
C ALA A 173 -15.51 17.00 4.39
N LYS A 174 -15.43 16.28 3.27
CA LYS A 174 -15.47 16.90 1.93
C LYS A 174 -16.76 17.67 1.67
N ARG A 175 -17.91 17.14 2.09
CA ARG A 175 -19.21 17.81 1.93
C ARG A 175 -19.29 19.10 2.77
N SER A 176 -18.73 19.12 3.97
CA SER A 176 -18.71 20.31 4.83
C SER A 176 -17.84 21.43 4.22
N VAL A 177 -16.64 21.10 3.73
CA VAL A 177 -15.74 22.05 3.06
C VAL A 177 -16.40 22.63 1.80
N SER A 178 -17.04 21.79 0.98
CA SER A 178 -17.75 22.25 -0.22
C SER A 178 -18.89 23.20 0.09
N ARG A 179 -19.67 22.97 1.17
CA ARG A 179 -20.74 23.87 1.61
C ARG A 179 -20.20 25.23 2.06
N VAL A 180 -19.15 25.24 2.87
CA VAL A 180 -18.52 26.48 3.34
C VAL A 180 -18.04 27.34 2.16
N ASN A 181 -17.39 26.71 1.16
CA ASN A 181 -16.92 27.41 -0.03
C ASN A 181 -18.06 27.98 -0.90
N VAL A 182 -19.20 27.28 -1.00
CA VAL A 182 -20.36 27.77 -1.73
C VAL A 182 -20.99 28.96 -1.01
N ASP A 183 -21.12 28.91 0.32
CA ASP A 183 -21.69 30.01 1.12
C ASP A 183 -20.80 31.24 1.13
N ALA A 184 -19.48 31.07 1.19
CA ALA A 184 -18.50 32.13 1.06
C ALA A 184 -18.62 32.86 -0.31
N ARG A 185 -18.74 32.10 -1.41
CA ARG A 185 -18.93 32.65 -2.75
C ARG A 185 -20.26 33.41 -2.89
N LYS A 186 -21.35 32.89 -2.32
CA LYS A 186 -22.67 33.58 -2.29
C LYS A 186 -22.61 34.88 -1.47
N SER A 187 -21.92 34.89 -0.35
CA SER A 187 -21.74 36.08 0.50
C SER A 187 -20.93 37.15 -0.23
N ALA A 188 -19.83 36.79 -0.88
CA ALA A 188 -19.01 37.72 -1.68
C ALA A 188 -19.82 38.33 -2.84
N ALA A 189 -20.61 37.54 -3.55
CA ALA A 189 -21.46 38.01 -4.64
C ALA A 189 -22.59 38.95 -4.20
N ARG A 190 -23.09 38.79 -2.96
CA ARG A 190 -24.07 39.71 -2.37
C ARG A 190 -23.44 41.03 -1.90
N GLY A 191 -22.19 40.97 -1.41
CA GLY A 191 -21.43 42.17 -0.99
C GLY A 191 -21.13 43.13 -2.15
N SER A 192 -20.71 42.58 -3.31
CA SER A 192 -20.37 43.36 -4.50
C SER A 192 -21.57 44.10 -5.14
N ARG A 193 -22.82 43.59 -4.94
CA ARG A 193 -24.01 44.22 -5.44
C ARG A 193 -24.50 45.39 -4.56
N ARG A 194 -24.04 45.49 -3.30
CA ARG A 194 -24.42 46.60 -2.37
C ARG A 194 -23.51 47.81 -2.50
N THR A 195 -22.34 47.70 -3.10
CA THR A 195 -21.40 48.80 -3.30
C THR A 195 -21.52 49.47 -4.68
N ALA A 196 -22.43 49.04 -5.53
CA ALA A 196 -22.68 49.54 -6.88
C ALA A 196 -24.01 50.34 -7.00
N SER A 197 -24.60 50.72 -5.86
CA SER A 197 -25.71 51.69 -5.76
C SER A 197 -25.29 52.89 -4.92
#